data_dd33dac0b795f858143af9b1f1d98e18
#
_entry.id   dd33dac0b795f858143af9b1f1d98e18
#
_cell.length_a   1.000
_cell.length_b   1.000
_cell.length_c   1.000
_cell.angle_alpha   90.00
_cell.angle_beta   90.00
_cell.angle_gamma   90.00
#
_symmetry.space_group_name_H-M   'P 1'
#
loop_
_entity.id
_entity.type
_entity.pdbx_description
1 polymer ?
#
loop_
_entity_poly.entity_id
_entity_poly.type
_entity_poly.pdbx_seq_one_letter_code
_entity_poly.pdbx_strand_id
1 'polypeptide(L)'
;MYSIKMINFKTIIGLEVHVELKTSSKMFCPCSAEYFGTEPNSHTCPVCLGLPGALPVPNQKAIEWTILLGLALGCQIPEISKFDRKNYFYPDLPKGYQISQYDMPLAINGSLVIKEIATSPSAPRNDKIVRIRRVHLEEDTAKLIHGENATLIDFNRSGVPLVEIVTEPDFTSTEQVKEYLQKLQQIIRYLGISDADMEKGQMRCEPTVNLECEKAGEQEGEMVYTPLVEIKNINSFKFAQKAIDYEIQRQLEEFEKTGQEKQSGNKTTRGWDEVKQKTFLQRTKEEAEDYRYFPEPDIPPFQWTETEIRNSKFEIQKIELPDTKIKRYIKELGLTETNAIILTETKEKAEYFEKCVKLGQSDRLEPLEIANAIINKKVDSETLDPDQIIKLLATKKSAISLTESNLKKMIEQVLADNPKPVADYKGGKTPVLEYLIGQVARLTKGQAGPNLVRNILVEKLKN
;
A
#
# COMPACT_ATOMS: atom_id res chain seq x y z
N MET A 1 5.76 -43.85 18.15
CA MET A 1 6.12 -42.61 17.48
C MET A 1 5.58 -42.69 16.05
N TYR A 2 4.40 -42.15 15.80
CA TYR A 2 3.90 -42.01 14.43
C TYR A 2 4.69 -40.87 13.79
N SER A 3 5.46 -41.20 12.75
CA SER A 3 6.06 -40.19 11.88
C SER A 3 4.91 -39.36 11.28
N ILE A 4 4.77 -38.13 11.67
CA ILE A 4 3.84 -37.19 11.02
C ILE A 4 4.40 -37.01 9.60
N LYS A 5 3.76 -37.66 8.61
CA LYS A 5 4.05 -37.45 7.20
C LYS A 5 3.65 -35.98 6.93
N MET A 6 4.60 -35.10 6.74
CA MET A 6 4.29 -33.72 6.38
C MET A 6 3.51 -33.74 5.06
N ILE A 7 2.26 -33.26 5.11
CA ILE A 7 1.43 -33.12 3.90
C ILE A 7 2.07 -32.02 3.04
N ASN A 8 2.34 -32.37 1.79
CA ASN A 8 2.73 -31.34 0.82
C ASN A 8 1.49 -30.51 0.48
N PHE A 9 1.59 -29.18 0.64
CA PHE A 9 0.46 -28.29 0.38
C PHE A 9 0.89 -26.98 -0.27
N LYS A 10 -0.05 -26.35 -0.95
CA LYS A 10 0.07 -25.01 -1.49
C LYS A 10 -1.06 -24.15 -0.98
N THR A 11 -0.74 -22.96 -0.48
CA THR A 11 -1.73 -21.98 -0.03
C THR A 11 -2.35 -21.25 -1.23
N ILE A 12 -3.65 -21.07 -1.18
CA ILE A 12 -4.44 -20.33 -2.17
C ILE A 12 -5.23 -19.26 -1.44
N ILE A 13 -4.98 -17.99 -1.77
CA ILE A 13 -5.61 -16.87 -1.11
C ILE A 13 -6.18 -15.92 -2.17
N GLY A 14 -7.43 -15.52 -1.98
CA GLY A 14 -8.07 -14.39 -2.66
C GLY A 14 -8.39 -13.29 -1.66
N LEU A 15 -8.56 -12.07 -2.13
CA LEU A 15 -8.90 -10.92 -1.29
C LEU A 15 -10.14 -10.20 -1.80
N GLU A 16 -11.00 -9.81 -0.87
CA GLU A 16 -12.01 -8.77 -1.03
C GLU A 16 -11.56 -7.57 -0.19
N VAL A 17 -11.36 -6.42 -0.83
CA VAL A 17 -10.90 -5.20 -0.16
C VAL A 17 -11.92 -4.10 -0.34
N HIS A 18 -12.44 -3.60 0.78
CA HIS A 18 -13.43 -2.53 0.82
C HIS A 18 -12.77 -1.21 1.18
N VAL A 19 -13.14 -0.14 0.49
CA VAL A 19 -12.58 1.20 0.71
C VAL A 19 -13.69 2.24 0.70
N GLU A 20 -13.86 2.94 1.83
CA GLU A 20 -14.76 4.09 1.90
C GLU A 20 -14.18 5.26 1.10
N LEU A 21 -14.98 5.83 0.19
CA LEU A 21 -14.58 7.01 -0.58
C LEU A 21 -14.88 8.28 0.22
N LYS A 22 -13.93 9.22 0.23
CA LYS A 22 -14.06 10.51 0.94
C LYS A 22 -14.85 11.57 0.16
N THR A 23 -15.99 11.17 -0.39
CA THR A 23 -16.93 12.11 -1.00
C THR A 23 -17.60 12.98 0.07
N SER A 24 -18.04 14.19 -0.30
CA SER A 24 -18.73 15.07 0.64
C SER A 24 -20.13 14.58 1.02
N SER A 25 -20.78 13.82 0.15
CA SER A 25 -22.11 13.25 0.37
C SER A 25 -22.11 11.73 0.26
N LYS A 26 -23.13 11.11 0.84
CA LYS A 26 -23.37 9.66 0.78
C LYS A 26 -23.63 9.18 -0.64
N MET A 27 -23.67 7.86 -0.83
CA MET A 27 -23.78 7.23 -2.15
C MET A 27 -25.09 7.55 -2.86
N PHE A 28 -26.20 7.57 -2.13
CA PHE A 28 -27.54 7.71 -2.72
C PHE A 28 -28.38 8.85 -2.15
N CYS A 29 -27.77 9.72 -1.31
CA CYS A 29 -28.46 10.87 -0.72
C CYS A 29 -27.49 12.03 -0.40
N PRO A 30 -27.99 13.25 -0.15
CA PRO A 30 -27.15 14.42 0.12
C PRO A 30 -26.59 14.50 1.56
N CYS A 31 -26.85 13.54 2.44
CA CYS A 31 -26.27 13.53 3.79
C CYS A 31 -24.75 13.54 3.72
N SER A 32 -24.10 14.19 4.68
CA SER A 32 -22.64 14.18 4.79
C SER A 32 -22.10 12.75 4.92
N ALA A 33 -21.03 12.43 4.19
CA ALA A 33 -20.27 11.21 4.33
C ALA A 33 -19.18 11.33 5.41
N GLU A 34 -18.93 12.51 5.94
CA GLU A 34 -18.00 12.76 7.06
C GLU A 34 -18.71 12.45 8.38
N TYR A 35 -18.70 11.20 8.78
CA TYR A 35 -19.44 10.73 9.97
C TYR A 35 -18.52 10.47 11.17
N PHE A 36 -17.22 10.35 10.97
CA PHE A 36 -16.29 9.96 12.04
C PHE A 36 -16.21 11.02 13.14
N GLY A 37 -16.49 10.64 14.39
CA GLY A 37 -16.49 11.55 15.55
C GLY A 37 -17.71 12.45 15.69
N THR A 38 -18.76 12.26 14.86
CA THR A 38 -20.02 13.00 14.97
C THR A 38 -20.99 12.29 15.93
N GLU A 39 -22.01 13.04 16.42
CA GLU A 39 -23.07 12.46 17.25
C GLU A 39 -23.80 11.35 16.49
N PRO A 40 -24.06 10.20 17.12
CA PRO A 40 -24.74 9.07 16.49
C PRO A 40 -26.09 9.49 15.85
N ASN A 41 -26.34 8.97 14.65
CA ASN A 41 -27.58 9.21 13.89
C ASN A 41 -27.85 10.66 13.52
N SER A 42 -26.85 11.55 13.56
CA SER A 42 -26.98 12.97 13.16
C SER A 42 -26.93 13.19 11.66
N HIS A 43 -26.28 12.29 10.90
CA HIS A 43 -26.14 12.34 9.45
C HIS A 43 -27.05 11.32 8.76
N THR A 44 -28.36 11.44 8.99
CA THR A 44 -29.36 10.51 8.45
C THR A 44 -30.49 11.25 7.74
N CYS A 45 -31.13 10.59 6.78
CA CYS A 45 -32.31 11.08 6.08
C CYS A 45 -33.23 9.91 5.68
N PRO A 46 -34.45 10.17 5.18
CA PRO A 46 -35.35 9.10 4.73
C PRO A 46 -34.73 8.11 3.73
N VAL A 47 -33.80 8.56 2.86
CA VAL A 47 -33.17 7.70 1.86
C VAL A 47 -32.20 6.72 2.52
N CYS A 48 -31.22 7.20 3.29
CA CYS A 48 -30.24 6.31 3.92
C CYS A 48 -30.83 5.47 5.07
N LEU A 49 -31.98 5.86 5.61
CA LEU A 49 -32.76 5.05 6.56
C LEU A 49 -33.75 4.09 5.88
N GLY A 50 -33.86 4.10 4.55
CA GLY A 50 -34.73 3.21 3.81
C GLY A 50 -36.23 3.39 4.08
N LEU A 51 -36.66 4.63 4.37
CA LEU A 51 -38.09 4.90 4.64
C LEU A 51 -38.92 4.77 3.36
N PRO A 52 -40.18 4.31 3.48
CA PRO A 52 -41.07 4.14 2.34
C PRO A 52 -41.22 5.42 1.50
N GLY A 53 -41.09 5.30 0.19
CA GLY A 53 -41.22 6.41 -0.76
C GLY A 53 -39.92 7.23 -0.99
N ALA A 54 -38.86 6.93 -0.28
CA ALA A 54 -37.55 7.56 -0.55
C ALA A 54 -36.84 6.87 -1.72
N LEU A 55 -36.32 7.65 -2.68
CA LEU A 55 -35.64 7.15 -3.87
C LEU A 55 -34.16 7.44 -3.83
N PRO A 56 -33.29 6.47 -4.20
CA PRO A 56 -31.85 6.65 -4.25
C PRO A 56 -31.45 7.50 -5.46
N VAL A 57 -30.47 8.42 -5.27
CA VAL A 57 -29.85 9.17 -6.36
C VAL A 57 -28.34 8.95 -6.30
N PRO A 58 -27.72 8.31 -7.32
CA PRO A 58 -26.30 7.97 -7.30
C PRO A 58 -25.38 9.18 -7.20
N ASN A 59 -24.33 9.05 -6.40
CA ASN A 59 -23.28 10.06 -6.27
C ASN A 59 -22.33 9.96 -7.47
N GLN A 60 -22.40 10.93 -8.37
CA GLN A 60 -21.56 10.99 -9.56
C GLN A 60 -20.06 10.93 -9.22
N LYS A 61 -19.64 11.63 -8.16
CA LYS A 61 -18.22 11.67 -7.77
C LYS A 61 -17.70 10.32 -7.31
N ALA A 62 -18.52 9.54 -6.61
CA ALA A 62 -18.18 8.18 -6.22
C ALA A 62 -17.99 7.27 -7.44
N ILE A 63 -18.86 7.41 -8.45
CA ILE A 63 -18.75 6.68 -9.72
C ILE A 63 -17.46 7.06 -10.46
N GLU A 64 -17.20 8.36 -10.63
CA GLU A 64 -15.98 8.87 -11.28
C GLU A 64 -14.70 8.35 -10.59
N TRP A 65 -14.68 8.38 -9.26
CA TRP A 65 -13.52 7.91 -8.49
C TRP A 65 -13.33 6.40 -8.53
N THR A 66 -14.42 5.63 -8.62
CA THR A 66 -14.34 4.18 -8.81
C THR A 66 -13.79 3.82 -10.18
N ILE A 67 -14.22 4.53 -11.24
CA ILE A 67 -13.64 4.39 -12.57
C ILE A 67 -12.16 4.76 -12.58
N LEU A 68 -11.79 5.86 -11.92
CA LEU A 68 -10.39 6.31 -11.80
C LEU A 68 -9.53 5.25 -11.10
N LEU A 69 -10.02 4.65 -10.01
CA LEU A 69 -9.35 3.54 -9.33
C LEU A 69 -9.23 2.32 -10.25
N GLY A 70 -10.31 1.93 -10.94
CA GLY A 70 -10.27 0.82 -11.89
C GLY A 70 -9.19 1.04 -12.96
N LEU A 71 -9.11 2.23 -13.55
CA LEU A 71 -8.08 2.58 -14.54
C LEU A 71 -6.67 2.55 -13.95
N ALA A 72 -6.48 3.03 -12.70
CA ALA A 72 -5.20 2.96 -11.99
C ALA A 72 -4.74 1.52 -11.74
N LEU A 73 -5.68 0.60 -11.60
CA LEU A 73 -5.46 -0.83 -11.45
C LEU A 73 -5.42 -1.59 -12.79
N GLY A 74 -5.38 -0.87 -13.92
CA GLY A 74 -5.32 -1.47 -15.25
C GLY A 74 -6.58 -2.19 -15.69
N CYS A 75 -7.72 -1.92 -15.03
CA CYS A 75 -9.01 -2.51 -15.40
C CYS A 75 -9.56 -1.97 -16.72
N GLN A 76 -10.42 -2.79 -17.32
CA GLN A 76 -11.30 -2.39 -18.41
C GLN A 76 -12.57 -1.76 -17.82
N ILE A 77 -13.05 -0.68 -18.43
CA ILE A 77 -14.33 -0.05 -18.08
C ILE A 77 -15.37 -0.54 -19.09
N PRO A 78 -16.38 -1.33 -18.65
CA PRO A 78 -17.49 -1.76 -19.51
C PRO A 78 -18.32 -0.57 -19.99
N GLU A 79 -18.89 -0.68 -21.18
CA GLU A 79 -19.76 0.37 -21.74
C GLU A 79 -21.06 0.55 -20.95
N ILE A 80 -21.52 -0.51 -20.31
CA ILE A 80 -22.74 -0.54 -19.51
C ILE A 80 -22.43 -1.05 -18.12
N SER A 81 -22.98 -0.39 -17.12
CA SER A 81 -22.93 -0.78 -15.72
C SER A 81 -24.28 -0.54 -15.05
N LYS A 82 -24.61 -1.29 -14.02
CA LYS A 82 -25.87 -1.13 -13.26
C LYS A 82 -25.65 -1.38 -11.78
N PHE A 83 -26.58 -0.88 -10.98
CA PHE A 83 -26.73 -1.30 -9.58
C PHE A 83 -27.71 -2.43 -9.44
N ASP A 84 -27.48 -3.27 -8.44
CA ASP A 84 -28.30 -4.40 -8.03
C ASP A 84 -28.64 -4.30 -6.55
N ARG A 85 -29.75 -4.90 -6.15
CA ARG A 85 -30.09 -5.12 -4.73
C ARG A 85 -29.49 -6.45 -4.28
N LYS A 86 -28.60 -6.40 -3.28
CA LYS A 86 -28.07 -7.55 -2.54
C LYS A 86 -28.95 -7.74 -1.31
N ASN A 87 -29.83 -8.73 -1.33
CA ASN A 87 -30.83 -8.88 -0.29
C ASN A 87 -30.32 -9.74 0.86
N TYR A 88 -30.22 -9.15 2.04
CA TYR A 88 -29.98 -9.87 3.29
C TYR A 88 -30.50 -9.03 4.47
N PHE A 89 -30.98 -9.72 5.51
CA PHE A 89 -31.58 -9.06 6.65
C PHE A 89 -30.58 -8.99 7.80
N TYR A 90 -30.10 -7.76 8.06
CA TYR A 90 -29.22 -7.51 9.19
C TYR A 90 -29.58 -6.15 9.84
N PRO A 91 -29.39 -5.98 11.17
CA PRO A 91 -29.81 -4.76 11.87
C PRO A 91 -29.19 -3.47 11.34
N ASP A 92 -28.00 -3.53 10.74
CA ASP A 92 -27.28 -2.39 10.16
C ASP A 92 -27.69 -2.06 8.72
N LEU A 93 -28.64 -2.83 8.15
CA LEU A 93 -29.23 -2.60 6.83
C LEU A 93 -30.67 -2.14 6.96
N PRO A 94 -30.93 -0.81 7.00
CA PRO A 94 -32.28 -0.30 7.27
C PRO A 94 -33.29 -0.62 6.18
N LYS A 95 -32.83 -0.87 4.95
CA LYS A 95 -33.66 -1.26 3.79
C LYS A 95 -33.94 -2.77 3.71
N GLY A 96 -33.17 -3.58 4.44
CA GLY A 96 -33.15 -5.04 4.28
C GLY A 96 -32.37 -5.52 3.05
N TYR A 97 -31.72 -4.61 2.33
CA TYR A 97 -30.82 -4.88 1.23
C TYR A 97 -29.73 -3.82 1.16
N GLN A 98 -28.63 -4.15 0.51
CA GLN A 98 -27.55 -3.22 0.14
C GLN A 98 -27.62 -2.97 -1.37
N ILE A 99 -27.53 -1.72 -1.78
CA ILE A 99 -27.34 -1.39 -3.21
C ILE A 99 -25.86 -1.57 -3.53
N SER A 100 -25.57 -2.48 -4.46
CA SER A 100 -24.23 -2.91 -4.86
C SER A 100 -24.21 -3.17 -6.37
N GLN A 101 -23.18 -3.82 -6.90
CA GLN A 101 -23.09 -4.25 -8.29
C GLN A 101 -22.68 -5.72 -8.36
N TYR A 102 -23.38 -6.55 -9.11
CA TYR A 102 -23.13 -7.99 -9.19
C TYR A 102 -22.48 -8.40 -10.51
N ASP A 103 -23.25 -8.40 -11.60
CA ASP A 103 -22.84 -8.93 -12.90
C ASP A 103 -22.33 -7.86 -13.87
N MET A 104 -22.63 -6.58 -13.64
CA MET A 104 -22.21 -5.45 -14.47
C MET A 104 -21.52 -4.36 -13.64
N PRO A 105 -20.33 -4.65 -13.08
CA PRO A 105 -19.58 -3.70 -12.25
C PRO A 105 -18.97 -2.58 -13.08
N LEU A 106 -18.45 -1.53 -12.41
CA LEU A 106 -17.81 -0.38 -13.05
C LEU A 106 -16.47 -0.70 -13.70
N ALA A 107 -15.73 -1.69 -13.20
CA ALA A 107 -14.45 -2.05 -13.79
C ALA A 107 -14.15 -3.55 -13.62
N ILE A 108 -13.48 -4.15 -14.61
CA ILE A 108 -13.20 -5.59 -14.66
C ILE A 108 -11.79 -5.87 -15.21
N ASN A 109 -11.27 -7.07 -14.93
CA ASN A 109 -10.05 -7.61 -15.56
C ASN A 109 -8.82 -6.71 -15.39
N GLY A 110 -8.58 -6.25 -14.17
CA GLY A 110 -7.38 -5.48 -13.82
C GLY A 110 -6.23 -6.35 -13.32
N SER A 111 -5.15 -5.69 -12.96
CA SER A 111 -4.00 -6.33 -12.30
C SER A 111 -3.15 -5.33 -11.52
N LEU A 112 -2.49 -5.83 -10.48
CA LEU A 112 -1.50 -5.08 -9.73
C LEU A 112 -0.23 -5.91 -9.62
N VAL A 113 0.91 -5.32 -9.99
CA VAL A 113 2.22 -5.97 -9.87
C VAL A 113 2.74 -5.74 -8.46
N ILE A 114 3.10 -6.81 -7.77
CA ILE A 114 3.76 -6.76 -6.47
C ILE A 114 5.17 -7.36 -6.58
N LYS A 115 6.06 -6.97 -5.68
CA LYS A 115 7.41 -7.54 -5.62
C LYS A 115 7.40 -8.80 -4.77
N GLU A 116 7.89 -9.90 -5.31
CA GLU A 116 8.08 -11.10 -4.52
C GLU A 116 9.28 -10.91 -3.58
N ILE A 117 9.06 -11.10 -2.27
CA ILE A 117 10.14 -11.01 -1.30
C ILE A 117 11.06 -12.21 -1.56
N ALA A 118 12.31 -11.91 -1.95
CA ALA A 118 13.31 -12.93 -2.18
C ALA A 118 13.52 -13.77 -0.91
N THR A 119 13.39 -15.08 -1.03
CA THR A 119 13.60 -16.04 0.08
C THR A 119 15.06 -16.07 0.57
N SER A 120 15.98 -15.45 -0.17
CA SER A 120 17.35 -15.22 0.23
C SER A 120 17.89 -13.90 -0.37
N PRO A 121 18.93 -13.27 0.22
CA PRO A 121 19.53 -12.03 -0.30
C PRO A 121 20.09 -12.14 -1.72
N SER A 122 20.36 -13.36 -2.20
CA SER A 122 20.90 -13.67 -3.52
C SER A 122 19.86 -14.12 -4.55
N ALA A 123 18.59 -14.32 -4.14
CA ALA A 123 17.54 -14.70 -5.06
C ALA A 123 17.07 -13.49 -5.89
N PRO A 124 16.85 -13.65 -7.21
CA PRO A 124 16.26 -12.58 -8.01
C PRO A 124 14.87 -12.26 -7.46
N ARG A 125 14.56 -10.98 -7.30
CA ARG A 125 13.21 -10.52 -6.99
C ARG A 125 12.38 -10.66 -8.26
N ASN A 126 11.40 -11.53 -8.25
CA ASN A 126 10.46 -11.67 -9.34
C ASN A 126 9.23 -10.80 -9.07
N ASP A 127 8.80 -10.08 -10.09
CA ASP A 127 7.52 -9.38 -10.04
C ASP A 127 6.39 -10.40 -10.16
N LYS A 128 5.43 -10.35 -9.24
CA LYS A 128 4.22 -11.17 -9.29
C LYS A 128 3.04 -10.32 -9.70
N ILE A 129 2.29 -10.79 -10.69
CA ILE A 129 1.04 -10.17 -11.13
C ILE A 129 -0.10 -10.76 -10.30
N VAL A 130 -0.84 -9.90 -9.61
CA VAL A 130 -2.10 -10.23 -8.94
C VAL A 130 -3.23 -9.72 -9.82
N ARG A 131 -4.08 -10.63 -10.30
CA ARG A 131 -5.23 -10.29 -11.14
C ARG A 131 -6.37 -9.75 -10.29
N ILE A 132 -7.03 -8.74 -10.79
CA ILE A 132 -8.22 -8.14 -10.19
C ILE A 132 -9.41 -8.52 -11.05
N ARG A 133 -10.34 -9.25 -10.45
CA ARG A 133 -11.55 -9.70 -11.14
C ARG A 133 -12.47 -8.54 -11.46
N ARG A 134 -12.73 -7.69 -10.44
CA ARG A 134 -13.61 -6.53 -10.58
C ARG A 134 -13.31 -5.46 -9.54
N VAL A 135 -13.73 -4.26 -9.86
CA VAL A 135 -13.88 -3.13 -8.93
C VAL A 135 -15.30 -2.64 -9.08
N HIS A 136 -16.07 -2.67 -8.00
CA HIS A 136 -17.46 -2.26 -8.01
C HIS A 136 -17.79 -1.30 -6.87
N LEU A 137 -18.91 -0.61 -7.01
CA LEU A 137 -19.37 0.43 -6.11
C LEU A 137 -20.61 -0.02 -5.37
N GLU A 138 -20.66 0.24 -4.08
CA GLU A 138 -21.77 -0.08 -3.20
C GLU A 138 -21.94 0.98 -2.10
N GLU A 139 -22.92 0.82 -1.24
CA GLU A 139 -23.09 1.63 -0.04
C GLU A 139 -22.63 0.86 1.20
N ASP A 140 -22.04 1.56 2.17
CA ASP A 140 -21.67 0.95 3.45
C ASP A 140 -22.91 0.78 4.37
N THR A 141 -22.80 -0.13 5.33
CA THR A 141 -23.83 -0.43 6.33
C THR A 141 -23.67 0.46 7.58
N ALA A 142 -24.66 0.46 8.46
CA ALA A 142 -24.58 1.15 9.75
C ALA A 142 -23.49 0.54 10.65
N LYS A 143 -23.10 1.28 11.69
CA LYS A 143 -22.15 0.81 12.71
C LYS A 143 -22.94 0.16 13.85
N LEU A 144 -22.58 -1.08 14.18
CA LEU A 144 -23.09 -1.77 15.37
C LEU A 144 -22.15 -1.55 16.56
N ILE A 145 -22.71 -1.15 17.69
CA ILE A 145 -21.99 -0.93 18.95
C ILE A 145 -22.56 -1.92 19.96
N HIS A 146 -21.82 -2.99 20.19
CA HIS A 146 -22.22 -4.06 21.10
C HIS A 146 -21.97 -3.66 22.56
N GLY A 147 -23.03 -3.65 23.38
CA GLY A 147 -22.97 -3.48 24.81
C GLY A 147 -23.37 -4.78 25.54
N GLU A 148 -23.35 -4.77 26.87
CA GLU A 148 -23.66 -5.97 27.66
C GLU A 148 -25.11 -6.46 27.49
N ASN A 149 -26.08 -5.55 27.36
CA ASN A 149 -27.50 -5.87 27.34
C ASN A 149 -28.22 -5.46 26.03
N ALA A 150 -27.54 -4.73 25.15
CA ALA A 150 -28.14 -4.26 23.91
C ALA A 150 -27.04 -3.96 22.86
N THR A 151 -27.42 -4.02 21.60
CA THR A 151 -26.61 -3.49 20.50
C THR A 151 -27.21 -2.18 20.02
N LEU A 152 -26.45 -1.10 20.06
CA LEU A 152 -26.83 0.20 19.52
C LEU A 152 -26.44 0.26 18.05
N ILE A 153 -27.25 0.99 17.27
CA ILE A 153 -27.04 1.16 15.83
C ILE A 153 -26.84 2.64 15.51
N ASP A 154 -25.70 2.95 14.90
CA ASP A 154 -25.42 4.29 14.38
C ASP A 154 -25.47 4.27 12.86
N PHE A 155 -26.50 4.90 12.28
CA PHE A 155 -26.73 4.98 10.84
C PHE A 155 -25.94 6.10 10.15
N ASN A 156 -25.04 6.79 10.84
CA ASN A 156 -24.22 7.83 10.22
C ASN A 156 -23.34 7.26 9.08
N ARG A 157 -22.83 6.03 9.24
CA ARG A 157 -22.07 5.35 8.19
C ARG A 157 -22.95 4.77 7.07
N SER A 158 -24.19 4.41 7.37
CA SER A 158 -25.11 3.82 6.37
C SER A 158 -25.24 4.70 5.14
N GLY A 159 -24.95 4.16 3.98
CA GLY A 159 -24.98 4.86 2.71
C GLY A 159 -23.68 5.60 2.34
N VAL A 160 -22.59 5.52 3.11
CA VAL A 160 -21.29 6.04 2.70
C VAL A 160 -20.81 5.26 1.46
N PRO A 161 -20.27 5.93 0.41
CA PRO A 161 -19.80 5.24 -0.78
C PRO A 161 -18.66 4.27 -0.46
N LEU A 162 -18.81 3.03 -0.86
CA LEU A 162 -17.88 1.95 -0.60
C LEU A 162 -17.46 1.29 -1.92
N VAL A 163 -16.16 1.23 -2.17
CA VAL A 163 -15.61 0.50 -3.31
C VAL A 163 -15.13 -0.86 -2.84
N GLU A 164 -15.53 -1.92 -3.53
CA GLU A 164 -15.02 -3.26 -3.31
C GLU A 164 -14.10 -3.67 -4.48
N ILE A 165 -12.88 -4.09 -4.14
CA ILE A 165 -11.89 -4.62 -5.05
C ILE A 165 -11.77 -6.12 -4.80
N VAL A 166 -12.13 -6.94 -5.79
CA VAL A 166 -12.08 -8.41 -5.71
C VAL A 166 -10.92 -8.93 -6.55
N THR A 167 -10.00 -9.67 -5.94
CA THR A 167 -8.90 -10.29 -6.67
C THR A 167 -9.24 -11.70 -7.15
N GLU A 168 -8.46 -12.22 -8.08
CA GLU A 168 -8.34 -13.66 -8.26
C GLU A 168 -7.53 -14.27 -7.11
N PRO A 169 -7.64 -15.58 -6.85
CA PRO A 169 -6.93 -16.23 -5.75
C PRO A 169 -5.46 -16.50 -6.11
N ASP A 170 -4.73 -15.45 -6.43
CA ASP A 170 -3.36 -15.53 -6.94
C ASP A 170 -2.29 -15.53 -5.85
N PHE A 171 -2.64 -15.22 -4.59
CA PHE A 171 -1.66 -15.16 -3.52
C PHE A 171 -1.35 -16.55 -2.96
N THR A 172 -0.08 -16.76 -2.64
CA THR A 172 0.44 -18.01 -2.08
C THR A 172 1.17 -17.81 -0.75
N SER A 173 1.33 -16.58 -0.29
CA SER A 173 1.94 -16.23 1.01
C SER A 173 1.32 -14.97 1.61
N THR A 174 1.47 -14.82 2.92
CA THR A 174 0.97 -13.67 3.68
C THR A 174 1.76 -12.40 3.42
N GLU A 175 3.05 -12.53 3.03
CA GLU A 175 3.90 -11.42 2.62
C GLU A 175 3.39 -10.77 1.33
N GLN A 176 2.97 -11.60 0.35
CA GLN A 176 2.37 -11.12 -0.90
C GLN A 176 1.07 -10.36 -0.63
N VAL A 177 0.22 -10.85 0.29
CA VAL A 177 -1.01 -10.17 0.72
C VAL A 177 -0.71 -8.81 1.33
N LYS A 178 0.26 -8.74 2.24
CA LYS A 178 0.66 -7.49 2.87
C LYS A 178 1.17 -6.48 1.84
N GLU A 179 2.05 -6.90 0.94
CA GLU A 179 2.60 -6.01 -0.08
C GLU A 179 1.52 -5.48 -1.02
N TYR A 180 0.59 -6.35 -1.43
CA TYR A 180 -0.56 -5.96 -2.23
C TYR A 180 -1.41 -4.89 -1.52
N LEU A 181 -1.77 -5.13 -0.26
CA LEU A 181 -2.60 -4.20 0.52
C LEU A 181 -1.91 -2.85 0.72
N GLN A 182 -0.61 -2.84 1.01
CA GLN A 182 0.17 -1.60 1.15
C GLN A 182 0.24 -0.84 -0.17
N LYS A 183 0.47 -1.52 -1.27
CA LYS A 183 0.53 -0.91 -2.60
C LYS A 183 -0.84 -0.38 -3.05
N LEU A 184 -1.91 -1.13 -2.82
CA LEU A 184 -3.27 -0.70 -3.10
C LEU A 184 -3.62 0.56 -2.28
N GLN A 185 -3.33 0.57 -0.98
CA GLN A 185 -3.52 1.74 -0.11
C GLN A 185 -2.75 2.96 -0.64
N GLN A 186 -1.51 2.77 -1.04
CA GLN A 186 -0.68 3.83 -1.60
C GLN A 186 -1.31 4.42 -2.87
N ILE A 187 -1.76 3.58 -3.81
CA ILE A 187 -2.45 4.03 -5.04
C ILE A 187 -3.70 4.85 -4.70
N ILE A 188 -4.55 4.35 -3.79
CA ILE A 188 -5.79 5.01 -3.37
C ILE A 188 -5.51 6.40 -2.79
N ARG A 189 -4.48 6.51 -1.94
CA ARG A 189 -4.04 7.80 -1.36
C ARG A 189 -3.46 8.74 -2.41
N TYR A 190 -2.69 8.24 -3.38
CA TYR A 190 -2.18 9.04 -4.50
C TYR A 190 -3.29 9.59 -5.39
N LEU A 191 -4.35 8.80 -5.61
CA LEU A 191 -5.55 9.25 -6.32
C LEU A 191 -6.32 10.31 -5.50
N GLY A 192 -6.13 10.36 -4.19
CA GLY A 192 -6.82 11.30 -3.30
C GLY A 192 -8.29 10.97 -3.08
N ILE A 193 -8.71 9.72 -3.34
CA ILE A 193 -10.11 9.30 -3.28
C ILE A 193 -10.53 8.75 -1.91
N SER A 194 -9.57 8.36 -1.08
CA SER A 194 -9.76 7.90 0.30
C SER A 194 -8.47 8.06 1.09
N ASP A 195 -8.57 8.18 2.41
CA ASP A 195 -7.42 8.10 3.29
C ASP A 195 -7.05 6.63 3.57
N ALA A 196 -7.97 5.71 3.28
CA ALA A 196 -7.81 4.26 3.38
C ALA A 196 -7.17 3.84 4.72
N ASP A 197 -7.66 4.40 5.82
CA ASP A 197 -7.20 4.12 7.16
C ASP A 197 -7.91 2.88 7.71
N MET A 198 -7.15 1.80 7.92
CA MET A 198 -7.71 0.54 8.42
C MET A 198 -8.18 0.65 9.88
N GLU A 199 -7.50 1.45 10.71
CA GLU A 199 -7.88 1.61 12.11
C GLU A 199 -9.21 2.37 12.27
N LYS A 200 -9.53 3.24 11.30
CA LYS A 200 -10.82 3.92 11.22
C LYS A 200 -11.90 3.12 10.47
N GLY A 201 -11.54 1.95 9.93
CA GLY A 201 -12.44 1.13 9.13
C GLY A 201 -12.67 1.64 7.71
N GLN A 202 -11.94 2.67 7.26
CA GLN A 202 -12.03 3.20 5.91
C GLN A 202 -11.44 2.26 4.84
N MET A 203 -10.59 1.33 5.25
CA MET A 203 -10.13 0.21 4.44
C MET A 203 -10.29 -1.06 5.24
N ARG A 204 -10.88 -2.08 4.64
CA ARG A 204 -11.11 -3.40 5.25
C ARG A 204 -10.63 -4.46 4.27
N CYS A 205 -10.13 -5.57 4.80
CA CYS A 205 -9.65 -6.70 4.01
C CYS A 205 -10.31 -7.98 4.50
N GLU A 206 -10.86 -8.75 3.59
CA GLU A 206 -11.50 -10.04 3.85
C GLU A 206 -10.81 -11.12 2.99
N PRO A 207 -9.76 -11.78 3.54
CA PRO A 207 -9.10 -12.88 2.83
C PRO A 207 -9.99 -14.11 2.78
N THR A 208 -10.01 -14.77 1.63
CA THR A 208 -10.54 -16.13 1.47
C THR A 208 -9.37 -17.07 1.28
N VAL A 209 -9.25 -18.06 2.17
CA VAL A 209 -8.12 -18.98 2.25
C VAL A 209 -8.58 -20.41 2.07
N ASN A 210 -7.88 -21.17 1.26
CA ASN A 210 -7.91 -22.62 1.25
C ASN A 210 -6.54 -23.19 0.86
N LEU A 211 -6.37 -24.50 1.02
CA LEU A 211 -5.13 -25.21 0.73
C LEU A 211 -5.38 -26.22 -0.38
N GLU A 212 -4.44 -26.33 -1.29
CA GLU A 212 -4.29 -27.43 -2.22
C GLU A 212 -3.35 -28.46 -1.57
N CYS A 213 -3.86 -29.61 -1.18
CA CYS A 213 -3.16 -30.63 -0.41
C CYS A 213 -3.01 -31.91 -1.23
N GLU A 214 -1.89 -32.60 -1.06
CA GLU A 214 -1.71 -33.94 -1.60
C GLU A 214 -2.45 -34.97 -0.73
N LYS A 215 -3.30 -35.80 -1.34
CA LYS A 215 -4.10 -36.81 -0.65
C LYS A 215 -3.19 -37.93 -0.14
N ALA A 216 -3.33 -38.26 1.14
CA ALA A 216 -2.62 -39.39 1.72
C ALA A 216 -3.36 -40.73 1.41
N GLY A 217 -2.66 -41.77 0.94
CA GLY A 217 -3.21 -43.12 0.76
C GLY A 217 -3.00 -43.73 -0.61
N GLU A 218 -3.91 -44.62 -1.03
CA GLU A 218 -3.79 -45.44 -2.26
C GLU A 218 -3.79 -44.62 -3.58
N GLN A 219 -4.13 -43.34 -3.51
CA GLN A 219 -4.09 -42.41 -4.64
C GLN A 219 -3.01 -41.32 -4.40
N GLU A 220 -1.76 -41.75 -4.16
CA GLU A 220 -0.63 -40.82 -4.06
C GLU A 220 -0.54 -39.92 -5.30
N GLY A 221 -0.49 -38.59 -5.09
CA GLY A 221 -0.38 -37.60 -6.15
C GLY A 221 -1.71 -36.93 -6.56
N GLU A 222 -2.87 -37.36 -6.01
CA GLU A 222 -4.12 -36.65 -6.20
C GLU A 222 -4.14 -35.37 -5.34
N MET A 223 -4.34 -34.21 -5.99
CA MET A 223 -4.45 -32.92 -5.31
C MET A 223 -5.91 -32.61 -5.00
N VAL A 224 -6.18 -32.28 -3.77
CA VAL A 224 -7.52 -31.91 -3.28
C VAL A 224 -7.48 -30.56 -2.58
N TYR A 225 -8.63 -29.93 -2.45
CA TYR A 225 -8.73 -28.59 -1.85
C TYR A 225 -9.45 -28.66 -0.51
N THR A 226 -8.94 -27.97 0.50
CA THR A 226 -9.67 -27.75 1.76
C THR A 226 -10.87 -26.82 1.56
N PRO A 227 -11.88 -26.84 2.46
CA PRO A 227 -12.99 -25.89 2.40
C PRO A 227 -12.52 -24.44 2.39
N LEU A 228 -13.21 -23.59 1.63
CA LEU A 228 -12.95 -22.17 1.60
C LEU A 228 -13.31 -21.51 2.94
N VAL A 229 -12.43 -20.70 3.46
CA VAL A 229 -12.67 -19.90 4.67
C VAL A 229 -12.44 -18.45 4.39
N GLU A 230 -13.46 -17.64 4.59
CA GLU A 230 -13.40 -16.18 4.55
C GLU A 230 -13.16 -15.65 5.96
N ILE A 231 -12.15 -14.77 6.10
CA ILE A 231 -11.77 -14.22 7.41
C ILE A 231 -12.21 -12.76 7.47
N LYS A 232 -12.95 -12.40 8.52
CA LYS A 232 -13.46 -11.05 8.79
C LYS A 232 -12.84 -10.44 10.05
N ASN A 233 -13.17 -9.18 10.32
CA ASN A 233 -12.70 -8.42 11.49
C ASN A 233 -11.19 -8.17 11.49
N ILE A 234 -10.64 -7.79 10.35
CA ILE A 234 -9.23 -7.47 10.18
C ILE A 234 -9.08 -5.95 10.01
N ASN A 235 -8.38 -5.29 10.94
CA ASN A 235 -8.21 -3.84 11.00
C ASN A 235 -6.75 -3.37 10.86
N SER A 236 -5.83 -4.27 10.47
CA SER A 236 -4.46 -3.91 10.12
C SER A 236 -3.82 -4.93 9.19
N PHE A 237 -2.82 -4.50 8.43
CA PHE A 237 -2.04 -5.40 7.56
C PHE A 237 -1.34 -6.51 8.35
N LYS A 238 -0.88 -6.21 9.57
CA LYS A 238 -0.27 -7.18 10.47
C LYS A 238 -1.27 -8.26 10.92
N PHE A 239 -2.50 -7.85 11.21
CA PHE A 239 -3.55 -8.81 11.58
C PHE A 239 -4.03 -9.63 10.38
N ALA A 240 -4.01 -9.07 9.17
CA ALA A 240 -4.27 -9.84 7.96
C ALA A 240 -3.26 -11.01 7.82
N GLN A 241 -1.97 -10.75 7.96
CA GLN A 241 -0.95 -11.80 7.92
C GLN A 241 -1.20 -12.85 9.01
N LYS A 242 -1.33 -12.44 10.28
CA LYS A 242 -1.52 -13.37 11.41
C LYS A 242 -2.78 -14.22 11.30
N ALA A 243 -3.88 -13.62 10.82
CA ALA A 243 -5.14 -14.32 10.65
C ALA A 243 -5.06 -15.38 9.56
N ILE A 244 -4.39 -15.07 8.46
CA ILE A 244 -4.15 -16.00 7.36
C ILE A 244 -3.20 -17.13 7.81
N ASP A 245 -2.08 -16.79 8.47
CA ASP A 245 -1.12 -17.78 8.98
C ASP A 245 -1.78 -18.75 9.96
N TYR A 246 -2.60 -18.24 10.88
CA TYR A 246 -3.36 -19.08 11.80
C TYR A 246 -4.34 -19.98 11.05
N GLU A 247 -5.04 -19.46 10.07
CA GLU A 247 -6.04 -20.21 9.31
C GLU A 247 -5.42 -21.32 8.46
N ILE A 248 -4.25 -21.07 7.88
CA ILE A 248 -3.46 -22.08 7.16
C ILE A 248 -3.15 -23.28 8.08
N GLN A 249 -2.62 -23.00 9.28
CA GLN A 249 -2.29 -24.04 10.25
C GLN A 249 -3.53 -24.79 10.73
N ARG A 250 -4.62 -24.08 11.02
CA ARG A 250 -5.89 -24.70 11.43
C ARG A 250 -6.44 -25.61 10.36
N GLN A 251 -6.43 -25.20 9.08
CA GLN A 251 -6.92 -26.02 7.98
C GLN A 251 -6.06 -27.25 7.75
N LEU A 252 -4.74 -27.16 7.88
CA LEU A 252 -3.84 -28.32 7.81
C LEU A 252 -4.15 -29.33 8.90
N GLU A 253 -4.25 -28.88 10.15
CA GLU A 253 -4.57 -29.78 11.28
C GLU A 253 -5.95 -30.43 11.13
N GLU A 254 -6.92 -29.71 10.60
CA GLU A 254 -8.27 -30.24 10.37
C GLU A 254 -8.27 -31.24 9.22
N PHE A 255 -7.57 -30.94 8.13
CA PHE A 255 -7.45 -31.83 6.99
C PHE A 255 -6.72 -33.12 7.36
N GLU A 256 -5.63 -33.05 8.15
CA GLU A 256 -4.93 -34.24 8.66
C GLU A 256 -5.84 -35.15 9.51
N LYS A 257 -6.76 -34.54 10.29
CA LYS A 257 -7.67 -35.30 11.18
C LYS A 257 -8.89 -35.87 10.47
N THR A 258 -9.43 -35.14 9.49
CA THR A 258 -10.76 -35.42 8.95
C THR A 258 -10.75 -35.82 7.47
N GLY A 259 -9.71 -35.40 6.73
CA GLY A 259 -9.68 -35.51 5.26
C GLY A 259 -10.76 -34.69 4.56
N GLN A 260 -11.32 -33.66 5.23
CA GLN A 260 -12.44 -32.91 4.69
C GLN A 260 -12.02 -32.06 3.48
N GLU A 261 -12.62 -32.38 2.34
CA GLU A 261 -12.39 -31.70 1.06
C GLU A 261 -13.44 -30.57 0.84
N LYS A 262 -13.08 -29.63 -0.07
CA LYS A 262 -14.00 -28.58 -0.53
C LYS A 262 -15.21 -29.19 -1.24
N GLN A 263 -16.40 -28.80 -0.79
CA GLN A 263 -17.69 -29.20 -1.36
C GLN A 263 -18.64 -28.01 -1.38
N SER A 264 -19.70 -28.07 -2.16
CA SER A 264 -20.77 -27.08 -2.11
C SER A 264 -21.37 -27.02 -0.70
N GLY A 265 -21.59 -25.83 -0.19
CA GLY A 265 -22.19 -25.60 1.13
C GLY A 265 -21.25 -25.73 2.34
N ASN A 266 -19.95 -26.08 2.18
CA ASN A 266 -19.03 -26.17 3.31
C ASN A 266 -18.06 -24.96 3.45
N LYS A 267 -18.29 -23.88 2.69
CA LYS A 267 -17.60 -22.62 2.89
C LYS A 267 -18.02 -22.00 4.23
N THR A 268 -17.06 -21.46 4.98
CA THR A 268 -17.32 -20.83 6.29
C THR A 268 -16.79 -19.41 6.34
N THR A 269 -17.42 -18.59 7.17
CA THR A 269 -16.92 -17.26 7.57
C THR A 269 -16.43 -17.34 9.01
N ARG A 270 -15.22 -16.86 9.24
CA ARG A 270 -14.55 -16.83 10.54
C ARG A 270 -14.13 -15.40 10.87
N GLY A 271 -14.28 -15.00 12.14
CA GLY A 271 -13.80 -13.71 12.65
C GLY A 271 -12.39 -13.84 13.23
N TRP A 272 -11.53 -12.82 13.06
CA TRP A 272 -10.27 -12.73 13.76
C TRP A 272 -10.48 -12.16 15.18
N ASP A 273 -9.96 -12.84 16.20
CA ASP A 273 -9.89 -12.39 17.59
C ASP A 273 -8.46 -11.90 17.88
N GLU A 274 -8.30 -10.59 17.98
CA GLU A 274 -6.99 -9.96 18.18
C GLU A 274 -6.35 -10.29 19.52
N VAL A 275 -7.16 -10.50 20.56
CA VAL A 275 -6.67 -10.80 21.91
C VAL A 275 -6.20 -12.24 21.99
N LYS A 276 -7.01 -13.16 21.47
CA LYS A 276 -6.70 -14.60 21.51
C LYS A 276 -5.80 -15.04 20.36
N GLN A 277 -5.51 -14.16 19.38
CA GLN A 277 -4.70 -14.43 18.18
C GLN A 277 -5.17 -15.71 17.46
N LYS A 278 -6.47 -15.85 17.24
CA LYS A 278 -7.09 -17.00 16.55
C LYS A 278 -8.35 -16.62 15.81
N THR A 279 -8.71 -17.43 14.82
CA THR A 279 -10.02 -17.31 14.16
C THR A 279 -11.09 -18.06 14.95
N PHE A 280 -12.33 -17.57 14.92
CA PHE A 280 -13.50 -18.24 15.48
C PHE A 280 -14.62 -18.30 14.44
N LEU A 281 -15.38 -19.40 14.45
CA LEU A 281 -16.48 -19.58 13.52
C LEU A 281 -17.59 -18.55 13.80
N GLN A 282 -17.99 -17.81 12.78
CA GLN A 282 -19.12 -16.87 12.85
C GLN A 282 -20.37 -17.47 12.21
N ARG A 283 -20.23 -18.04 11.01
CA ARG A 283 -21.34 -18.70 10.30
C ARG A 283 -20.81 -19.69 9.27
N THR A 284 -21.61 -20.69 8.92
CA THR A 284 -21.52 -21.42 7.67
C THR A 284 -22.07 -20.53 6.57
N LYS A 285 -21.39 -20.43 5.43
CA LYS A 285 -21.72 -19.42 4.42
C LYS A 285 -22.89 -19.85 3.55
N GLU A 286 -23.75 -18.89 3.29
CA GLU A 286 -24.74 -18.89 2.23
C GLU A 286 -24.05 -18.77 0.87
N GLU A 287 -24.59 -19.41 -0.16
CA GLU A 287 -24.16 -19.28 -1.54
C GLU A 287 -24.56 -17.88 -2.07
N ALA A 288 -23.95 -17.40 -3.17
CA ALA A 288 -24.30 -16.11 -3.78
C ALA A 288 -25.78 -16.03 -4.19
N GLU A 289 -26.38 -17.18 -4.48
CA GLU A 289 -27.80 -17.34 -4.81
C GLU A 289 -28.72 -16.95 -3.64
N ASP A 290 -28.25 -17.06 -2.41
CA ASP A 290 -29.01 -16.70 -1.22
C ASP A 290 -29.24 -15.20 -1.08
N TYR A 291 -28.39 -14.37 -1.69
CA TYR A 291 -28.58 -12.91 -1.75
C TYR A 291 -29.63 -12.46 -2.74
N ARG A 292 -30.12 -13.33 -3.60
CA ARG A 292 -31.23 -13.06 -4.54
C ARG A 292 -31.04 -11.71 -5.24
N TYR A 293 -29.90 -11.52 -5.88
CA TYR A 293 -29.59 -10.30 -6.62
C TYR A 293 -30.61 -10.03 -7.72
N PHE A 294 -31.06 -8.78 -7.81
CA PHE A 294 -31.83 -8.28 -8.95
C PHE A 294 -31.50 -6.82 -9.19
N PRO A 295 -31.68 -6.28 -10.44
CA PRO A 295 -31.40 -4.90 -10.76
C PRO A 295 -32.15 -3.93 -9.83
N GLU A 296 -31.45 -2.88 -9.36
CA GLU A 296 -32.08 -1.80 -8.59
C GLU A 296 -33.08 -1.06 -9.48
N PRO A 297 -34.39 -1.15 -9.23
CA PRO A 297 -35.42 -0.65 -10.14
C PRO A 297 -35.48 0.88 -10.22
N ASP A 298 -34.99 1.57 -9.17
CA ASP A 298 -35.07 3.03 -9.07
C ASP A 298 -33.81 3.73 -9.63
N ILE A 299 -32.82 2.96 -10.07
CA ILE A 299 -31.59 3.48 -10.69
C ILE A 299 -31.42 2.86 -12.09
N PRO A 300 -31.59 3.63 -13.17
CA PRO A 300 -31.38 3.10 -14.51
C PRO A 300 -29.91 2.70 -14.72
N PRO A 301 -29.63 1.72 -15.58
CA PRO A 301 -28.27 1.37 -15.97
C PRO A 301 -27.51 2.59 -16.53
N PHE A 302 -26.21 2.66 -16.24
CA PHE A 302 -25.32 3.66 -16.83
C PHE A 302 -24.81 3.16 -18.17
N GLN A 303 -24.74 4.06 -19.11
CA GLN A 303 -24.09 3.80 -20.41
C GLN A 303 -23.04 4.88 -20.65
N TRP A 304 -21.80 4.45 -20.81
CA TRP A 304 -20.67 5.33 -21.07
C TRP A 304 -20.44 5.48 -22.55
N THR A 305 -20.27 6.71 -23.00
CA THR A 305 -19.78 6.97 -24.36
C THR A 305 -18.27 6.71 -24.43
N GLU A 306 -17.75 6.37 -25.59
CA GLU A 306 -16.31 6.25 -25.82
C GLU A 306 -15.56 7.53 -25.40
N THR A 307 -16.20 8.70 -25.55
CA THR A 307 -15.63 9.99 -25.19
C THR A 307 -15.47 10.12 -23.67
N GLU A 308 -16.46 9.71 -22.88
CA GLU A 308 -16.40 9.74 -21.42
C GLU A 308 -15.32 8.78 -20.88
N ILE A 309 -15.25 7.55 -21.42
CA ILE A 309 -14.20 6.59 -21.09
C ILE A 309 -12.82 7.16 -21.46
N ARG A 310 -12.68 7.78 -22.62
CA ARG A 310 -11.44 8.42 -23.05
C ARG A 310 -11.04 9.59 -22.15
N ASN A 311 -12.00 10.41 -21.72
CA ASN A 311 -11.75 11.51 -20.79
C ASN A 311 -11.28 10.98 -19.43
N SER A 312 -11.89 9.94 -18.91
CA SER A 312 -11.45 9.29 -17.66
C SER A 312 -10.03 8.71 -17.79
N LYS A 313 -9.68 8.11 -18.95
CA LYS A 313 -8.30 7.68 -19.24
C LYS A 313 -7.32 8.84 -19.32
N PHE A 314 -7.75 10.00 -19.81
CA PHE A 314 -6.91 11.20 -19.84
C PHE A 314 -6.69 11.77 -18.44
N GLU A 315 -7.71 11.75 -17.56
CA GLU A 315 -7.57 12.21 -16.18
C GLU A 315 -6.57 11.36 -15.39
N ILE A 316 -6.62 10.01 -15.52
CA ILE A 316 -5.64 9.15 -14.83
C ILE A 316 -4.21 9.37 -15.34
N GLN A 317 -4.03 9.70 -16.63
CA GLN A 317 -2.70 9.99 -17.18
C GLN A 317 -2.06 11.27 -16.60
N LYS A 318 -2.87 12.19 -16.07
CA LYS A 318 -2.36 13.39 -15.37
C LYS A 318 -1.83 13.06 -13.98
N ILE A 319 -2.20 11.92 -13.43
CA ILE A 319 -1.78 11.49 -12.09
C ILE A 319 -0.58 10.55 -12.24
N GLU A 320 0.57 11.01 -11.79
CA GLU A 320 1.76 10.16 -11.76
C GLU A 320 1.68 9.21 -10.57
N LEU A 321 1.32 7.94 -10.86
CA LEU A 321 1.21 6.87 -9.86
C LEU A 321 2.59 6.53 -9.26
N PRO A 322 2.64 5.93 -8.06
CA PRO A 322 3.88 5.64 -7.33
C PRO A 322 4.94 4.90 -8.17
N ASP A 323 4.56 3.84 -8.88
CA ASP A 323 5.49 3.05 -9.69
C ASP A 323 6.10 3.85 -10.84
N THR A 324 5.32 4.71 -11.48
CA THR A 324 5.80 5.59 -12.55
C THR A 324 6.78 6.62 -11.98
N LYS A 325 6.44 7.19 -10.81
CA LYS A 325 7.28 8.17 -10.12
C LYS A 325 8.59 7.54 -9.65
N ILE A 326 8.58 6.31 -9.11
CA ILE A 326 9.79 5.56 -8.75
C ILE A 326 10.71 5.38 -9.97
N LYS A 327 10.15 4.91 -11.10
CA LYS A 327 10.92 4.73 -12.35
C LYS A 327 11.52 6.04 -12.84
N ARG A 328 10.78 7.14 -12.76
CA ARG A 328 11.27 8.48 -13.13
C ARG A 328 12.40 8.94 -12.20
N TYR A 329 12.25 8.78 -10.89
CA TYR A 329 13.29 9.17 -9.93
C TYR A 329 14.61 8.41 -10.15
N ILE A 330 14.52 7.12 -10.46
CA ILE A 330 15.72 6.33 -10.80
C ILE A 330 16.33 6.81 -12.11
N LYS A 331 15.53 6.97 -13.16
CA LYS A 331 16.01 7.25 -14.52
C LYS A 331 16.49 8.70 -14.68
N GLU A 332 15.74 9.67 -14.17
CA GLU A 332 15.95 11.09 -14.43
C GLU A 332 16.72 11.81 -13.31
N LEU A 333 16.53 11.37 -12.05
CA LEU A 333 17.17 11.99 -10.89
C LEU A 333 18.35 11.19 -10.34
N GLY A 334 18.67 10.03 -10.93
CA GLY A 334 19.81 9.20 -10.54
C GLY A 334 19.71 8.61 -9.13
N LEU A 335 18.48 8.46 -8.59
CA LEU A 335 18.28 7.88 -7.27
C LEU A 335 18.44 6.36 -7.29
N THR A 336 18.81 5.80 -6.14
CA THR A 336 18.69 4.36 -5.93
C THR A 336 17.21 3.96 -5.81
N GLU A 337 16.89 2.71 -6.13
CA GLU A 337 15.53 2.19 -6.00
C GLU A 337 15.00 2.37 -4.58
N THR A 338 15.81 2.06 -3.57
CA THR A 338 15.47 2.23 -2.15
C THR A 338 15.10 3.68 -1.82
N ASN A 339 15.91 4.65 -2.26
CA ASN A 339 15.62 6.06 -2.02
C ASN A 339 14.33 6.50 -2.73
N ALA A 340 14.11 6.05 -3.95
CA ALA A 340 12.91 6.37 -4.71
C ALA A 340 11.65 5.81 -4.03
N ILE A 341 11.69 4.57 -3.54
CA ILE A 341 10.58 3.96 -2.80
C ILE A 341 10.27 4.76 -1.53
N ILE A 342 11.27 5.11 -0.72
CA ILE A 342 11.08 5.86 0.54
C ILE A 342 10.48 7.25 0.26
N LEU A 343 10.95 7.93 -0.78
CA LEU A 343 10.47 9.28 -1.12
C LEU A 343 9.09 9.31 -1.77
N THR A 344 8.64 8.19 -2.32
CA THR A 344 7.31 8.05 -2.91
C THR A 344 6.30 7.35 -1.99
N GLU A 345 6.68 7.06 -0.74
CA GLU A 345 5.82 6.40 0.24
C GLU A 345 4.46 7.10 0.40
N THR A 346 4.47 8.45 0.46
CA THR A 346 3.26 9.27 0.39
C THR A 346 3.37 10.32 -0.72
N LYS A 347 2.21 10.79 -1.19
CA LYS A 347 2.14 11.83 -2.23
C LYS A 347 2.79 13.12 -1.77
N GLU A 348 2.51 13.52 -0.54
CA GLU A 348 3.02 14.75 0.07
C GLU A 348 4.55 14.73 0.16
N LYS A 349 5.12 13.60 0.57
CA LYS A 349 6.58 13.40 0.66
C LYS A 349 7.24 13.48 -0.71
N ALA A 350 6.61 12.87 -1.72
CA ALA A 350 7.10 12.93 -3.08
C ALA A 350 7.05 14.37 -3.65
N GLU A 351 5.94 15.07 -3.48
CA GLU A 351 5.79 16.46 -3.91
C GLU A 351 6.76 17.40 -3.18
N TYR A 352 6.98 17.17 -1.88
CA TYR A 352 7.94 17.91 -1.09
C TYR A 352 9.37 17.73 -1.63
N PHE A 353 9.78 16.49 -1.89
CA PHE A 353 11.08 16.19 -2.49
C PHE A 353 11.24 16.85 -3.87
N GLU A 354 10.24 16.77 -4.73
CA GLU A 354 10.27 17.40 -6.06
C GLU A 354 10.42 18.92 -5.99
N LYS A 355 9.73 19.57 -5.03
CA LYS A 355 9.91 21.00 -4.77
C LYS A 355 11.33 21.32 -4.33
N CYS A 356 11.91 20.51 -3.44
CA CYS A 356 13.30 20.67 -3.02
C CYS A 356 14.28 20.52 -4.19
N VAL A 357 14.08 19.51 -5.05
CA VAL A 357 14.93 19.30 -6.24
C VAL A 357 14.85 20.51 -7.18
N LYS A 358 13.65 21.01 -7.45
CA LYS A 358 13.44 22.19 -8.31
C LYS A 358 14.16 23.43 -7.76
N LEU A 359 14.03 23.71 -6.47
CA LEU A 359 14.68 24.84 -5.80
C LEU A 359 16.20 24.67 -5.73
N GLY A 360 16.68 23.45 -5.48
CA GLY A 360 18.12 23.15 -5.34
C GLY A 360 18.94 23.29 -6.62
N GLN A 361 18.28 23.34 -7.79
CA GLN A 361 18.97 23.53 -9.08
C GLN A 361 19.79 24.82 -9.13
N SER A 362 19.28 25.92 -8.58
CA SER A 362 19.98 27.22 -8.52
C SER A 362 21.26 27.16 -7.68
N ASP A 363 21.26 26.31 -6.64
CA ASP A 363 22.36 26.14 -5.71
C ASP A 363 23.30 24.95 -6.08
N ARG A 364 23.06 24.37 -7.26
CA ARG A 364 23.82 23.20 -7.77
C ARG A 364 23.83 22.00 -6.81
N LEU A 365 22.69 21.81 -6.11
CA LEU A 365 22.50 20.65 -5.26
C LEU A 365 22.03 19.46 -6.10
N GLU A 366 22.70 18.33 -5.95
CA GLU A 366 22.32 17.11 -6.65
C GLU A 366 21.06 16.47 -6.02
N PRO A 367 20.13 15.91 -6.80
CA PRO A 367 18.94 15.25 -6.27
C PRO A 367 19.23 14.19 -5.22
N LEU A 368 20.33 13.45 -5.37
CA LEU A 368 20.77 12.43 -4.42
C LEU A 368 21.21 13.04 -3.07
N GLU A 369 21.84 14.22 -3.08
CA GLU A 369 22.20 14.94 -1.85
C GLU A 369 20.97 15.34 -1.06
N ILE A 370 19.95 15.89 -1.76
CA ILE A 370 18.66 16.28 -1.19
C ILE A 370 17.91 15.06 -0.65
N ALA A 371 17.82 13.99 -1.46
CA ALA A 371 17.20 12.73 -1.07
C ALA A 371 17.80 12.17 0.23
N ASN A 372 19.12 12.08 0.29
CA ASN A 372 19.83 11.58 1.47
C ASN A 372 19.66 12.47 2.69
N ALA A 373 19.51 13.78 2.52
CA ALA A 373 19.26 14.69 3.63
C ALA A 373 17.87 14.48 4.24
N ILE A 374 16.87 14.30 3.40
CA ILE A 374 15.47 14.06 3.81
C ILE A 374 15.34 12.66 4.45
N ILE A 375 15.80 11.62 3.77
CA ILE A 375 15.64 10.21 4.21
C ILE A 375 16.36 9.96 5.53
N ASN A 376 17.60 10.47 5.68
CA ASN A 376 18.41 10.25 6.89
C ASN A 376 18.09 11.26 8.01
N LYS A 377 17.00 12.00 7.91
CA LYS A 377 16.56 13.01 8.90
C LYS A 377 17.68 14.00 9.28
N LYS A 378 18.60 14.29 8.33
CA LYS A 378 19.63 15.32 8.52
C LYS A 378 19.04 16.73 8.49
N VAL A 379 17.84 16.84 7.99
CA VAL A 379 16.96 18.01 7.96
C VAL A 379 15.57 17.56 8.38
N ASP A 380 14.86 18.41 9.09
CA ASP A 380 13.50 18.12 9.54
C ASP A 380 12.51 18.55 8.44
N SER A 381 12.15 17.57 7.59
CA SER A 381 11.21 17.78 6.48
C SER A 381 9.75 17.87 6.93
N GLU A 382 9.45 17.62 8.21
CA GLU A 382 8.11 17.74 8.77
C GLU A 382 7.82 19.17 9.24
N THR A 383 8.87 19.92 9.66
CA THR A 383 8.73 21.28 10.18
C THR A 383 9.32 22.38 9.30
N LEU A 384 10.23 22.03 8.39
CA LEU A 384 10.91 23.01 7.52
C LEU A 384 10.31 23.03 6.12
N ASP A 385 10.10 24.21 5.59
CA ASP A 385 9.72 24.39 4.20
C ASP A 385 10.85 24.02 3.23
N PRO A 386 10.56 23.61 1.97
CA PRO A 386 11.56 23.27 0.96
C PRO A 386 12.66 24.33 0.80
N ASP A 387 12.32 25.61 0.78
CA ASP A 387 13.27 26.73 0.70
C ASP A 387 14.28 26.76 1.86
N GLN A 388 13.81 26.48 3.06
CA GLN A 388 14.65 26.47 4.26
C GLN A 388 15.66 25.32 4.21
N ILE A 389 15.21 24.15 3.77
CA ILE A 389 16.08 22.98 3.60
C ILE A 389 17.18 23.24 2.55
N ILE A 390 16.80 23.80 1.41
CA ILE A 390 17.77 24.11 0.35
C ILE A 390 18.81 25.11 0.83
N LYS A 391 18.41 26.18 1.51
CA LYS A 391 19.34 27.16 2.11
C LYS A 391 20.29 26.52 3.11
N LEU A 392 19.80 25.60 3.96
CA LEU A 392 20.63 24.87 4.90
C LEU A 392 21.66 23.97 4.19
N LEU A 393 21.25 23.26 3.15
CA LEU A 393 22.12 22.38 2.38
C LEU A 393 23.15 23.19 1.58
N ALA A 394 22.74 24.29 0.95
CA ALA A 394 23.63 25.18 0.20
C ALA A 394 24.68 25.82 1.13
N THR A 395 24.27 26.27 2.32
CA THR A 395 25.19 26.82 3.32
C THR A 395 26.20 25.77 3.78
N LYS A 396 25.78 24.54 4.04
CA LYS A 396 26.68 23.43 4.39
C LYS A 396 27.64 23.12 3.24
N LYS A 397 27.17 23.10 2.01
CA LYS A 397 27.98 22.85 0.82
C LYS A 397 29.02 23.96 0.61
N SER A 398 28.64 25.23 0.78
CA SER A 398 29.55 26.38 0.73
C SER A 398 30.57 26.35 1.85
N ALA A 399 30.18 25.96 3.07
CA ALA A 399 31.11 25.78 4.20
C ALA A 399 32.13 24.66 3.95
N ILE A 400 31.72 23.55 3.34
CA ILE A 400 32.62 22.45 2.94
C ILE A 400 33.61 22.93 1.86
N SER A 401 33.14 23.70 0.88
CA SER A 401 33.98 24.28 -0.18
C SER A 401 35.00 25.26 0.36
N LEU A 402 34.61 26.13 1.32
CA LEU A 402 35.54 27.02 2.02
C LEU A 402 36.57 26.23 2.85
N THR A 403 36.11 25.15 3.49
CA THR A 403 36.97 24.24 4.25
C THR A 403 37.96 23.50 3.33
N GLU A 404 37.53 23.06 2.15
CA GLU A 404 38.39 22.38 1.17
C GLU A 404 39.49 23.31 0.60
N SER A 405 39.17 24.57 0.30
CA SER A 405 40.14 25.56 -0.11
C SER A 405 41.18 25.83 0.97
N ASN A 406 40.76 25.95 2.21
CA ASN A 406 41.65 26.10 3.37
C ASN A 406 42.43 24.82 3.63
N LEU A 407 41.83 23.65 3.43
CA LEU A 407 42.47 22.36 3.58
C LEU A 407 43.62 22.19 2.56
N LYS A 408 43.42 22.59 1.30
CA LYS A 408 44.46 22.56 0.27
C LYS A 408 45.68 23.41 0.66
N LYS A 409 45.44 24.62 1.23
CA LYS A 409 46.53 25.49 1.76
C LYS A 409 47.23 24.84 2.95
N MET A 410 46.49 24.26 3.87
CA MET A 410 47.06 23.56 5.05
C MET A 410 47.85 22.32 4.63
N ILE A 411 47.40 21.59 3.62
CA ILE A 411 48.14 20.45 3.04
C ILE A 411 49.43 20.94 2.39
N GLU A 412 49.42 22.04 1.64
CA GLU A 412 50.64 22.65 1.06
C GLU A 412 51.65 23.06 2.16
N GLN A 413 51.16 23.63 3.24
CA GLN A 413 51.98 23.95 4.41
C GLN A 413 52.60 22.70 5.03
N VAL A 414 51.79 21.65 5.26
CA VAL A 414 52.32 20.37 5.77
C VAL A 414 53.37 19.76 4.88
N LEU A 415 53.19 19.81 3.55
CA LEU A 415 54.17 19.30 2.61
C LEU A 415 55.48 20.13 2.63
N ALA A 416 55.37 21.45 2.74
CA ALA A 416 56.50 22.35 2.88
C ALA A 416 57.30 22.14 4.18
N ASP A 417 56.58 21.92 5.30
CA ASP A 417 57.15 21.72 6.63
C ASP A 417 57.77 20.32 6.81
N ASN A 418 57.46 19.36 5.90
CA ASN A 418 57.95 17.97 6.00
C ASN A 418 58.69 17.50 4.74
N PRO A 419 59.81 18.17 4.34
CA PRO A 419 60.51 17.87 3.07
C PRO A 419 61.05 16.43 3.02
N LYS A 420 61.51 15.87 4.14
CA LYS A 420 62.08 14.52 4.22
C LYS A 420 61.02 13.43 4.02
N PRO A 421 59.85 13.44 4.71
CA PRO A 421 58.75 12.58 4.43
C PRO A 421 58.24 12.66 2.98
N VAL A 422 58.16 13.86 2.39
CA VAL A 422 57.80 14.06 0.99
C VAL A 422 58.76 13.36 0.04
N ALA A 423 60.08 13.52 0.27
CA ALA A 423 61.11 12.86 -0.52
C ALA A 423 61.06 11.32 -0.35
N ASP A 424 60.84 10.83 0.83
CA ASP A 424 60.66 9.39 1.14
C ASP A 424 59.47 8.80 0.38
N TYR A 425 58.33 9.51 0.33
CA TYR A 425 57.16 9.08 -0.43
C TYR A 425 57.41 9.06 -1.94
N LYS A 426 58.05 10.13 -2.49
CA LYS A 426 58.44 10.19 -3.89
C LYS A 426 59.50 9.13 -4.24
N GLY A 427 60.30 8.68 -3.26
CA GLY A 427 61.23 7.56 -3.36
C GLY A 427 60.58 6.16 -3.21
N GLY A 428 59.25 6.07 -3.15
CA GLY A 428 58.50 4.80 -3.15
C GLY A 428 58.12 4.27 -1.76
N LYS A 429 58.38 4.96 -0.67
CA LYS A 429 57.99 4.55 0.69
C LYS A 429 56.54 4.93 0.98
N THR A 430 55.60 4.18 0.45
CA THR A 430 54.12 4.45 0.60
C THR A 430 53.60 4.57 2.04
N PRO A 431 54.12 3.89 3.08
CA PRO A 431 53.64 4.06 4.46
C PRO A 431 53.78 5.48 5.03
N VAL A 432 54.68 6.30 4.48
CA VAL A 432 54.89 7.69 4.90
C VAL A 432 53.64 8.57 4.63
N LEU A 433 52.76 8.16 3.72
CA LEU A 433 51.49 8.84 3.48
C LEU A 433 50.62 8.93 4.73
N GLU A 434 50.56 7.87 5.56
CA GLU A 434 49.80 7.87 6.79
C GLU A 434 50.36 8.89 7.80
N TYR A 435 51.68 9.06 7.85
CA TYR A 435 52.30 10.10 8.65
C TYR A 435 51.87 11.50 8.20
N LEU A 436 51.87 11.77 6.88
CA LEU A 436 51.44 13.06 6.35
C LEU A 436 49.93 13.31 6.61
N ILE A 437 49.11 12.29 6.47
CA ILE A 437 47.70 12.37 6.85
C ILE A 437 47.52 12.72 8.33
N GLY A 438 48.32 12.11 9.21
CA GLY A 438 48.35 12.43 10.64
C GLY A 438 48.73 13.88 10.93
N GLN A 439 49.74 14.44 10.19
CA GLN A 439 50.14 15.85 10.35
C GLN A 439 49.01 16.80 9.90
N VAL A 440 48.31 16.50 8.78
CA VAL A 440 47.14 17.28 8.35
C VAL A 440 46.03 17.17 9.36
N ALA A 441 45.74 15.98 9.88
CA ALA A 441 44.74 15.79 10.93
C ALA A 441 45.06 16.60 12.19
N ARG A 442 46.33 16.69 12.57
CA ARG A 442 46.78 17.49 13.72
C ARG A 442 46.56 18.99 13.48
N LEU A 443 46.94 19.48 12.28
CA LEU A 443 46.78 20.88 11.91
C LEU A 443 45.31 21.30 11.78
N THR A 444 44.44 20.41 11.29
CA THR A 444 43.00 20.61 11.14
C THR A 444 42.19 20.27 12.41
N LYS A 445 42.87 19.88 13.50
CA LYS A 445 42.24 19.40 14.75
C LYS A 445 41.20 18.30 14.52
N GLY A 446 41.43 17.40 13.55
CA GLY A 446 40.57 16.31 13.20
C GLY A 446 39.31 16.70 12.43
N GLN A 447 39.16 17.94 12.00
CA GLN A 447 37.94 18.40 11.27
C GLN A 447 37.92 17.99 9.78
N ALA A 448 39.06 17.61 9.19
CA ALA A 448 39.13 17.12 7.82
C ALA A 448 38.98 15.61 7.72
N GLY A 449 38.06 15.14 6.86
CA GLY A 449 37.83 13.71 6.64
C GLY A 449 39.11 13.01 6.09
N PRO A 450 39.54 11.87 6.67
CA PRO A 450 40.78 11.19 6.28
C PRO A 450 40.88 10.84 4.78
N ASN A 451 39.75 10.44 4.20
CA ASN A 451 39.67 10.08 2.77
C ASN A 451 39.89 11.29 1.85
N LEU A 452 39.33 12.45 2.20
CA LEU A 452 39.53 13.69 1.45
C LEU A 452 40.94 14.16 1.54
N VAL A 453 41.55 14.13 2.72
CA VAL A 453 42.96 14.46 2.96
C VAL A 453 43.88 13.56 2.15
N ARG A 454 43.61 12.24 2.15
CA ARG A 454 44.37 11.25 1.37
C ARG A 454 44.32 11.57 -0.12
N ASN A 455 43.18 11.83 -0.68
CA ASN A 455 43.00 12.11 -2.10
C ASN A 455 43.80 13.36 -2.52
N ILE A 456 43.72 14.45 -1.77
CA ILE A 456 44.42 15.71 -2.06
C ILE A 456 45.93 15.54 -1.88
N LEU A 457 46.40 14.82 -0.84
CA LEU A 457 47.82 14.54 -0.64
C LEU A 457 48.41 13.72 -1.79
N VAL A 458 47.70 12.66 -2.24
CA VAL A 458 48.18 11.84 -3.36
C VAL A 458 48.24 12.63 -4.66
N GLU A 459 47.24 13.50 -4.91
CA GLU A 459 47.26 14.40 -6.07
C GLU A 459 48.43 15.35 -6.06
N LYS A 460 48.68 16.00 -4.92
CA LYS A 460 49.80 16.96 -4.75
C LYS A 460 51.21 16.32 -4.75
N LEU A 461 51.34 15.08 -4.30
CA LEU A 461 52.57 14.34 -4.25
C LEU A 461 52.97 13.70 -5.60
N LYS A 462 52.01 13.54 -6.52
CA LYS A 462 52.25 13.07 -7.90
C LYS A 462 52.79 14.17 -8.82
N ASN A 463 52.47 15.42 -8.50
CA ASN A 463 53.01 16.60 -9.18
C ASN A 463 54.29 17.08 -8.44
#